data_38fd65ce3df9c7abeeb3b233fa0e079c
#
_entry.id   38fd65ce3df9c7abeeb3b233fa0e079c
#
_cell.length_a   1.000
_cell.length_b   1.000
_cell.length_c   1.000
_cell.angle_alpha   90.00
_cell.angle_beta   90.00
_cell.angle_gamma   90.00
#
_symmetry.space_group_name_H-M   'P 1'
#
loop_
_entity.id
_entity.type
_entity.pdbx_description
1 polymer ?
#
loop_
_entity_poly.entity_id
_entity_poly.type
_entity_poly.pdbx_seq_one_letter_code
_entity_poly.pdbx_strand_id
1 'polypeptide(L)'
;MQTTVLERYRTALAAKVAELSQTLRNRRLIAIENTPEACERVVLAAQREFAVVTLDRHSQLLREVKAALVRIDDGSYGICESGEDAIKPRRLDAVPWARYCIQCQECIDRGPNPATAQFAHRQPMAA
;
A
#
# COMPACT_ATOMS: atom_id res chain seq x y z
N MET A 1 12.72 -12.81 -13.09
CA MET A 1 11.45 -12.54 -13.81
C MET A 1 11.79 -12.08 -15.22
N GLN A 2 11.05 -12.57 -16.19
CA GLN A 2 11.32 -12.21 -17.58
C GLN A 2 10.92 -10.77 -17.87
N THR A 3 11.62 -10.12 -18.79
CA THR A 3 11.40 -8.70 -19.14
C THR A 3 9.96 -8.40 -19.54
N THR A 4 9.33 -9.29 -20.33
CA THR A 4 7.94 -9.12 -20.74
C THR A 4 6.95 -9.13 -19.58
N VAL A 5 7.20 -9.97 -18.59
CA VAL A 5 6.38 -10.05 -17.38
C VAL A 5 6.54 -8.78 -16.55
N LEU A 6 7.77 -8.30 -16.39
CA LEU A 6 8.05 -7.04 -15.69
C LEU A 6 7.39 -5.84 -16.36
N GLU A 7 7.41 -5.78 -17.67
CA GLU A 7 6.75 -4.70 -18.43
C GLU A 7 5.23 -4.71 -18.22
N ARG A 8 4.63 -5.89 -18.14
CA ARG A 8 3.20 -6.01 -17.83
C ARG A 8 2.88 -5.45 -16.46
N TYR A 9 3.67 -5.79 -15.44
CA TYR A 9 3.50 -5.25 -14.10
C TYR A 9 3.79 -3.76 -14.05
N ARG A 10 4.80 -3.29 -14.75
CA ARG A 10 5.12 -1.87 -14.86
C ARG A 10 3.94 -1.08 -15.41
N THR A 11 3.32 -1.56 -16.47
CA THR A 11 2.15 -0.92 -17.08
C THR A 11 0.98 -0.87 -16.11
N ALA A 12 0.70 -1.97 -15.43
CA ALA A 12 -0.37 -2.05 -14.44
C ALA A 12 -0.14 -1.08 -13.27
N LEU A 13 1.10 -1.01 -12.78
CA LEU A 13 1.47 -0.11 -11.69
C LEU A 13 1.39 1.36 -12.11
N ALA A 14 1.85 1.69 -13.30
CA ALA A 14 1.77 3.05 -13.82
C ALA A 14 0.31 3.51 -13.99
N ALA A 15 -0.57 2.63 -14.46
CA ALA A 15 -2.00 2.90 -14.55
C ALA A 15 -2.60 3.13 -13.16
N LYS A 16 -2.18 2.35 -12.17
CA LYS A 16 -2.64 2.51 -10.79
C LYS A 16 -2.19 3.83 -10.17
N VAL A 17 -0.97 4.27 -10.45
CA VAL A 17 -0.48 5.59 -10.03
C VAL A 17 -1.35 6.70 -10.59
N ALA A 18 -1.67 6.64 -11.87
CA ALA A 18 -2.52 7.65 -12.52
C ALA A 18 -3.92 7.68 -11.90
N GLU A 19 -4.52 6.51 -11.69
CA GLU A 19 -5.83 6.35 -11.05
C GLU A 19 -5.85 6.95 -9.65
N LEU A 20 -4.89 6.57 -8.81
CA LEU A 20 -4.83 7.03 -7.42
C LEU A 20 -4.54 8.52 -7.33
N SER A 21 -3.67 9.05 -8.18
CA SER A 21 -3.36 10.48 -8.23
C SER A 21 -4.59 11.30 -8.60
N GLN A 22 -5.37 10.83 -9.55
CA GLN A 22 -6.61 11.48 -9.97
C GLN A 22 -7.65 11.45 -8.85
N THR A 23 -7.83 10.30 -8.21
CA THR A 23 -8.77 10.13 -7.10
C THR A 23 -8.43 11.06 -5.94
N LEU A 24 -7.14 11.17 -5.59
CA LEU A 24 -6.69 12.04 -4.51
C LEU A 24 -6.95 13.51 -4.81
N ARG A 25 -6.68 13.95 -6.04
CA ARG A 25 -6.96 15.33 -6.46
C ARG A 25 -8.44 15.66 -6.38
N ASN A 26 -9.29 14.78 -6.89
CA ASN A 26 -10.73 14.97 -6.89
C ASN A 26 -11.29 15.05 -5.47
N ARG A 27 -10.84 14.17 -4.57
CA ARG A 27 -11.29 14.17 -3.18
C ARG A 27 -10.84 15.40 -2.42
N ARG A 28 -9.64 15.89 -2.66
CA ARG A 28 -9.14 17.13 -2.05
C ARG A 28 -9.97 18.34 -2.49
N LEU A 29 -10.33 18.40 -3.76
CA LEU A 29 -11.18 19.49 -4.29
C LEU A 29 -12.56 19.47 -3.65
N ILE A 30 -13.18 18.30 -3.53
CA ILE A 30 -14.49 18.14 -2.89
C ILE A 30 -14.43 18.57 -1.43
N ALA A 31 -13.37 18.22 -0.70
CA ALA A 31 -13.20 18.59 0.69
C ALA A 31 -13.05 20.11 0.88
N ILE A 32 -12.43 20.81 -0.07
CA ILE A 32 -12.25 22.26 -0.02
C ILE A 32 -13.56 23.00 -0.33
N GLU A 33 -14.36 22.49 -1.26
CA GLU A 33 -15.59 23.12 -1.71
C GLU A 33 -16.74 22.98 -0.70
N ASN A 34 -16.72 21.95 0.13
CA ASN A 34 -17.78 21.71 1.13
C ASN A 34 -17.55 22.53 2.39
N THR A 35 -18.18 23.72 2.46
CA THR A 35 -18.24 24.50 3.69
C THR A 35 -19.48 24.07 4.49
N PRO A 36 -19.31 23.52 5.70
CA PRO A 36 -20.43 23.05 6.49
C PRO A 36 -21.22 24.19 7.13
N GLU A 37 -22.55 24.10 7.08
CA GLU A 37 -23.42 24.95 7.86
C GLU A 37 -23.43 24.52 9.34
N ALA A 38 -23.76 25.47 10.22
CA ALA A 38 -23.57 25.31 11.67
C ALA A 38 -24.33 24.14 12.29
N CYS A 39 -25.53 23.82 11.79
CA CYS A 39 -26.38 22.76 12.34
C CYS A 39 -25.91 21.35 12.01
N GLU A 40 -25.04 21.20 11.02
CA GLU A 40 -24.56 19.90 10.55
C GLU A 40 -23.13 19.59 10.97
N ARG A 41 -22.53 20.45 11.82
CA ARG A 41 -21.09 20.36 12.18
C ARG A 41 -20.69 19.02 12.77
N VAL A 42 -21.53 18.39 13.62
CA VAL A 42 -21.18 17.14 14.27
C VAL A 42 -21.13 16.00 13.26
N VAL A 43 -22.15 15.89 12.40
CA VAL A 43 -22.20 14.87 11.36
C VAL A 43 -21.08 15.07 10.34
N LEU A 44 -20.82 16.32 9.96
CA LEU A 44 -19.76 16.66 9.03
C LEU A 44 -18.37 16.43 9.60
N ALA A 45 -18.18 16.62 10.92
CA ALA A 45 -16.92 16.30 11.58
C ALA A 45 -16.61 14.81 11.48
N ALA A 46 -17.60 13.93 11.71
CA ALA A 46 -17.43 12.49 11.56
C ALA A 46 -17.13 12.10 10.11
N GLN A 47 -17.84 12.71 9.15
CA GLN A 47 -17.60 12.50 7.73
C GLN A 47 -16.21 12.97 7.30
N ARG A 48 -15.73 14.08 7.86
CA ARG A 48 -14.37 14.58 7.59
C ARG A 48 -13.31 13.64 8.13
N GLU A 49 -13.49 13.12 9.34
CA GLU A 49 -12.56 12.13 9.89
C GLU A 49 -12.49 10.88 9.02
N PHE A 50 -13.63 10.38 8.57
CA PHE A 50 -13.68 9.25 7.64
C PHE A 50 -12.99 9.58 6.32
N ALA A 51 -13.22 10.78 5.77
CA ALA A 51 -12.59 11.23 4.53
C ALA A 51 -11.07 11.34 4.68
N VAL A 52 -10.58 11.87 5.81
CA VAL A 52 -9.14 11.98 6.10
C VAL A 52 -8.50 10.60 6.16
N VAL A 53 -9.11 9.65 6.87
CA VAL A 53 -8.60 8.27 6.95
C VAL A 53 -8.57 7.62 5.58
N THR A 54 -9.60 7.85 4.76
CA THR A 54 -9.66 7.31 3.39
C THR A 54 -8.57 7.93 2.51
N LEU A 55 -8.36 9.24 2.61
CA LEU A 55 -7.28 9.93 1.89
C LEU A 55 -5.91 9.41 2.31
N ASP A 56 -5.71 9.18 3.60
CA ASP A 56 -4.45 8.61 4.12
C ASP A 56 -4.19 7.22 3.55
N ARG A 57 -5.20 6.37 3.49
CA ARG A 57 -5.09 5.03 2.89
C ARG A 57 -4.72 5.10 1.41
N HIS A 58 -5.37 5.99 0.66
CA HIS A 58 -5.07 6.18 -0.76
C HIS A 58 -3.67 6.74 -0.97
N SER A 59 -3.25 7.68 -0.12
CA SER A 59 -1.90 8.24 -0.17
C SER A 59 -0.84 7.19 0.14
N GLN A 60 -1.09 6.35 1.12
CA GLN A 60 -0.19 5.25 1.48
C GLN A 60 -0.10 4.23 0.36
N LEU A 61 -1.24 3.87 -0.24
CA LEU A 61 -1.27 2.96 -1.38
C LEU A 61 -0.50 3.54 -2.56
N LEU A 62 -0.64 4.83 -2.83
CA LEU A 62 0.12 5.50 -3.89
C LEU A 62 1.62 5.39 -3.65
N ARG A 63 2.07 5.60 -2.42
CA ARG A 63 3.49 5.42 -2.06
C ARG A 63 3.96 3.98 -2.29
N GLU A 64 3.14 3.00 -1.94
CA GLU A 64 3.46 1.58 -2.14
C GLU A 64 3.56 1.23 -3.62
N VAL A 65 2.66 1.75 -4.45
CA VAL A 65 2.68 1.52 -5.90
C VAL A 65 3.91 2.17 -6.53
N LYS A 66 4.25 3.40 -6.14
CA LYS A 66 5.47 4.07 -6.61
C LYS A 66 6.73 3.33 -6.17
N ALA A 67 6.76 2.83 -4.94
CA ALA A 67 7.87 2.02 -4.45
C ALA A 67 8.04 0.72 -5.25
N ALA A 68 6.94 0.12 -5.67
CA ALA A 68 6.98 -1.07 -6.54
C ALA A 68 7.61 -0.77 -7.90
N LEU A 69 7.31 0.39 -8.48
CA LEU A 69 7.94 0.83 -9.72
C LEU A 69 9.46 1.00 -9.56
N VAL A 70 9.89 1.57 -8.44
CA VAL A 70 11.32 1.68 -8.11
C VAL A 70 11.97 0.31 -8.01
N ARG A 71 11.29 -0.66 -7.39
CA ARG A 71 11.83 -2.04 -7.30
C ARG A 71 11.96 -2.71 -8.65
N ILE A 72 11.08 -2.41 -9.60
CA ILE A 72 11.25 -2.91 -10.98
C ILE A 72 12.52 -2.34 -11.59
N ASP A 73 12.79 -1.06 -11.37
CA ASP A 73 13.97 -0.40 -11.92
C ASP A 73 15.26 -0.89 -11.29
N ASP A 74 15.26 -1.20 -9.98
CA ASP A 74 16.48 -1.67 -9.29
C ASP A 74 16.64 -3.18 -9.28
N GLY A 75 15.68 -3.93 -9.82
CA GLY A 75 15.76 -5.37 -9.96
C GLY A 75 15.31 -6.18 -8.74
N SER A 76 14.74 -5.53 -7.73
CA SER A 76 14.28 -6.21 -6.50
C SER A 76 12.79 -6.56 -6.52
N TYR A 77 12.09 -6.27 -7.59
CA TYR A 77 10.65 -6.55 -7.73
C TYR A 77 10.36 -8.04 -7.63
N GLY A 78 9.30 -8.38 -6.92
CA GLY A 78 8.85 -9.76 -6.77
C GLY A 78 9.55 -10.54 -5.66
N ILE A 79 10.39 -9.87 -4.87
CA ILE A 79 11.10 -10.48 -3.75
C ILE A 79 10.54 -9.90 -2.44
N CYS A 80 10.19 -10.78 -1.50
CA CYS A 80 9.70 -10.36 -0.18
C CYS A 80 10.78 -9.59 0.57
N GLU A 81 10.48 -8.39 1.01
CA GLU A 81 11.44 -7.54 1.74
C GLU A 81 11.84 -8.10 3.10
N SER A 82 10.95 -8.87 3.72
CA SER A 82 11.19 -9.42 5.04
C SER A 82 11.89 -10.78 5.00
N GLY A 83 11.48 -11.67 4.08
CA GLY A 83 11.96 -13.04 4.03
C GLY A 83 12.94 -13.33 2.91
N GLU A 84 13.17 -12.41 2.01
CA GLU A 84 14.02 -12.55 0.81
C GLU A 84 13.56 -13.66 -0.15
N ASP A 85 12.41 -14.27 0.11
CA ASP A 85 11.82 -15.27 -0.76
C ASP A 85 11.05 -14.61 -1.90
N ALA A 86 10.89 -15.34 -3.01
CA ALA A 86 10.10 -14.84 -4.13
C ALA A 86 8.62 -14.78 -3.75
N ILE A 87 7.98 -13.66 -4.10
CA ILE A 87 6.54 -13.50 -3.98
C ILE A 87 5.86 -14.31 -5.09
N LYS A 88 4.84 -15.07 -4.74
CA LYS A 88 4.14 -15.92 -5.72
C LYS A 88 3.49 -15.06 -6.82
N PRO A 89 3.55 -15.50 -8.10
CA PRO A 89 2.93 -14.75 -9.19
C PRO A 89 1.44 -14.47 -9.00
N ARG A 90 0.70 -15.38 -8.38
CA ARG A 90 -0.71 -15.17 -8.05
C ARG A 90 -0.95 -13.94 -7.17
N ARG A 91 -0.05 -13.75 -6.20
CA ARG A 91 -0.14 -12.60 -5.32
C ARG A 91 0.20 -11.30 -6.07
N LEU A 92 1.21 -11.34 -6.91
CA LEU A 92 1.58 -10.18 -7.73
C LEU A 92 0.51 -9.82 -8.76
N ASP A 93 -0.20 -10.80 -9.30
CA ASP A 93 -1.32 -10.56 -10.21
C ASP A 93 -2.49 -9.86 -9.50
N ALA A 94 -2.77 -10.23 -8.26
CA ALA A 94 -3.81 -9.61 -7.45
C ALA A 94 -3.36 -8.27 -6.84
N VAL A 95 -2.11 -8.20 -6.37
CA VAL A 95 -1.54 -7.04 -5.69
C VAL A 95 -0.16 -6.76 -6.30
N PRO A 96 -0.10 -6.06 -7.43
CA PRO A 96 1.20 -5.81 -8.10
C PRO A 96 2.20 -5.03 -7.27
N TRP A 97 1.74 -4.25 -6.30
CA TRP A 97 2.60 -3.48 -5.38
C TRP A 97 3.00 -4.25 -4.13
N ALA A 98 2.75 -5.56 -4.06
CA ALA A 98 3.06 -6.38 -2.88
C ALA A 98 4.54 -6.32 -2.54
N ARG A 99 4.85 -6.00 -1.28
CA ARG A 99 6.21 -5.93 -0.75
C ARG A 99 6.60 -7.21 -0.03
N TYR A 100 5.61 -7.96 0.45
CA TYR A 100 5.80 -9.13 1.30
C TYR A 100 5.05 -10.32 0.73
N CYS A 101 5.55 -11.52 1.00
CA CYS A 101 4.79 -12.74 0.74
C CYS A 101 3.57 -12.80 1.68
N ILE A 102 2.64 -13.72 1.41
CA ILE A 102 1.41 -13.83 2.18
C ILE A 102 1.70 -14.04 3.66
N GLN A 103 2.67 -14.89 3.99
CA GLN A 103 3.01 -15.19 5.38
C GLN A 103 3.55 -13.98 6.12
N CYS A 104 4.46 -13.22 5.50
CA CYS A 104 5.02 -12.03 6.12
C CYS A 104 3.98 -10.92 6.24
N GLN A 105 3.10 -10.78 5.25
CA GLN A 105 2.03 -9.81 5.30
C GLN A 105 1.03 -10.10 6.43
N GLU A 106 0.69 -11.37 6.62
CA GLU A 106 -0.16 -11.78 7.73
C GLU A 106 0.45 -11.45 9.08
N CYS A 107 1.76 -11.65 9.23
CA CYS A 107 2.47 -11.29 10.46
C CYS A 107 2.41 -9.78 10.73
N ILE A 108 2.55 -8.97 9.69
CA ILE A 108 2.49 -7.51 9.80
C ILE A 108 1.06 -7.06 10.15
N ASP A 109 0.06 -7.64 9.50
CA ASP A 109 -1.35 -7.28 9.69
C ASP A 109 -1.86 -7.63 11.09
N ARG A 110 -1.32 -8.70 11.70
CA ARG A 110 -1.66 -9.05 13.08
C ARG A 110 -1.18 -8.02 14.08
N GLY A 111 -0.19 -7.22 13.70
CA GLY A 111 0.37 -6.21 14.56
C GLY A 111 1.25 -6.75 15.69
N PRO A 112 1.83 -5.88 16.51
CA PRO A 112 2.69 -6.30 17.61
C PRO A 112 1.87 -6.93 18.73
N ASN A 113 1.95 -8.26 18.87
CA ASN A 113 1.55 -8.94 20.09
C ASN A 113 2.79 -9.55 20.74
N PRO A 114 2.75 -9.94 22.03
CA PRO A 114 3.94 -10.46 22.71
C PRO A 114 4.58 -11.66 22.00
N ALA A 115 3.80 -12.53 21.42
CA ALA A 115 4.31 -13.69 20.69
C ALA A 115 4.98 -13.29 19.38
N THR A 116 4.38 -12.36 18.66
CA THR A 116 4.94 -11.85 17.40
C THR A 116 6.21 -11.05 17.64
N ALA A 117 6.23 -10.23 18.68
CA ALA A 117 7.39 -9.45 19.06
C ALA A 117 8.58 -10.34 19.44
N GLN A 118 8.32 -11.40 20.18
CA GLN A 118 9.36 -12.38 20.55
C GLN A 118 9.92 -13.09 19.32
N PHE A 119 9.08 -13.45 18.40
CA PHE A 119 9.49 -14.08 17.15
C PHE A 119 10.31 -13.12 16.29
N ALA A 120 9.91 -11.88 16.18
CA ALA A 120 10.65 -10.86 15.44
C ALA A 120 12.04 -10.61 16.04
N HIS A 121 12.16 -10.65 17.36
CA HIS A 121 13.45 -10.50 18.03
C HIS A 121 14.38 -11.70 17.81
N ARG A 122 13.84 -12.88 17.62
CA ARG A 122 14.64 -14.06 17.36
C ARG A 122 15.25 -14.09 15.97
N GLN A 123 14.57 -13.53 14.98
CA GLN A 123 15.03 -13.57 13.59
C GLN A 123 16.38 -12.89 13.37
N PRO A 124 16.63 -11.68 13.88
CA PRO A 124 17.95 -11.06 13.71
C PRO A 124 19.08 -11.80 14.42
N MET A 125 18.75 -12.54 15.48
CA MET A 125 19.74 -13.25 16.27
C MET A 125 20.10 -14.62 15.68
N ALA A 126 19.26 -15.15 14.81
CA ALA A 126 19.47 -16.41 14.14
C ALA A 126 20.36 -16.29 12.89
N ALA A 127 20.63 -15.08 12.46
CA ALA A 127 21.54 -14.82 11.35
C ALA A 127 23.02 -14.81 11.83
#